data_1bf5d8140ddf7716dae71db59e704b6a
#
_entry.id   1bf5d8140ddf7716dae71db59e704b6a
#
_cell.length_a   1.000
_cell.length_b   1.000
_cell.length_c   1.000
_cell.angle_alpha   90.00
_cell.angle_beta   90.00
_cell.angle_gamma   90.00
#
_symmetry.space_group_name_H-M   'P 1'
#
loop_
_entity.id
_entity.type
_entity.pdbx_description
1 polymer ?
#
loop_
_entity_poly.entity_id
_entity_poly.type
_entity_poly.pdbx_seq_one_letter_code
_entity_poly.pdbx_strand_id
1 'polypeptide(L)'
;LIDQNTQKLMTMDVSYTIVTKPINGIQELKLPLIQDTLTNYHYLRVLKDNRIIFGGEDEAFGGELDYDKANKKYLSLLKNLKKMFPCFEDKIEIEYSFCGLFASTTNNLGIIGKSGRDNIYYFLSCGANGIINTFCGVDILLDLFSSKSNEFEKYFSPQR
;
A
#
# COMPACT_ATOMS: atom_id res chain seq x y z
N LEU A 1 -9.98 -17.69 -10.26
CA LEU A 1 -8.87 -17.72 -11.19
C LEU A 1 -7.54 -17.94 -10.49
N ILE A 2 -7.36 -17.43 -9.27
CA ILE A 2 -6.23 -17.77 -8.40
C ILE A 2 -6.56 -19.11 -7.72
N ASP A 3 -5.62 -20.07 -7.75
CA ASP A 3 -5.83 -21.36 -7.12
C ASP A 3 -5.87 -21.26 -5.58
N GLN A 4 -6.51 -22.22 -4.93
CA GLN A 4 -6.73 -22.20 -3.49
C GLN A 4 -5.43 -22.22 -2.66
N ASN A 5 -4.36 -22.84 -3.16
CA ASN A 5 -3.10 -22.88 -2.44
C ASN A 5 -2.43 -21.51 -2.45
N THR A 6 -2.41 -20.85 -3.61
CA THR A 6 -1.91 -19.47 -3.73
C THR A 6 -2.75 -18.49 -2.89
N GLN A 7 -4.08 -18.66 -2.84
CA GLN A 7 -4.94 -17.83 -1.99
C GLN A 7 -4.58 -17.92 -0.50
N LYS A 8 -4.19 -19.08 0.00
CA LYS A 8 -3.80 -19.28 1.41
C LYS A 8 -2.51 -18.55 1.79
N LEU A 9 -1.69 -18.17 0.82
CA LEU A 9 -0.47 -17.40 1.06
C LEU A 9 -0.72 -15.91 1.27
N MET A 10 -1.96 -15.45 1.04
CA MET A 10 -2.31 -14.03 1.02
C MET A 10 -3.22 -13.66 2.17
N THR A 11 -3.00 -12.48 2.71
CA THR A 11 -3.95 -11.74 3.53
C THR A 11 -4.42 -10.50 2.78
N MET A 12 -5.66 -10.09 3.03
CA MET A 12 -6.21 -8.86 2.46
C MET A 12 -6.36 -7.83 3.55
N ASP A 13 -5.87 -6.64 3.29
CA ASP A 13 -5.96 -5.50 4.19
C ASP A 13 -6.59 -4.32 3.46
N VAL A 14 -7.13 -3.38 4.24
CA VAL A 14 -7.64 -2.10 3.76
C VAL A 14 -6.82 -0.98 4.38
N SER A 15 -6.36 -0.04 3.55
CA SER A 15 -5.67 1.17 3.98
C SER A 15 -6.52 2.39 3.70
N TYR A 16 -6.45 3.38 4.57
CA TYR A 16 -7.23 4.61 4.49
C TYR A 16 -6.35 5.80 4.18
N THR A 17 -6.86 6.71 3.38
CA THR A 17 -6.10 7.89 2.94
C THR A 17 -6.99 9.12 2.91
N ILE A 18 -6.43 10.24 3.36
CA ILE A 18 -7.02 11.56 3.20
C ILE A 18 -6.09 12.44 2.35
N VAL A 19 -6.68 13.34 1.59
CA VAL A 19 -5.98 14.42 0.87
C VAL A 19 -6.54 15.73 1.36
N THR A 20 -5.66 16.65 1.76
CA THR A 20 -6.10 17.96 2.25
C THR A 20 -6.42 18.92 1.11
N LYS A 21 -7.17 19.98 1.42
CA LYS A 21 -7.13 21.20 0.60
C LYS A 21 -5.70 21.76 0.54
N PRO A 22 -5.36 22.60 -0.46
CA PRO A 22 -4.06 23.26 -0.51
C PRO A 22 -3.79 24.09 0.75
N ILE A 23 -2.60 23.94 1.32
CA ILE A 23 -2.19 24.62 2.55
C ILE A 23 -1.06 25.59 2.23
N ASN A 24 -1.33 26.89 2.26
CA ASN A 24 -0.33 27.91 1.99
C ASN A 24 0.83 27.84 2.99
N GLY A 25 2.06 27.81 2.48
CA GLY A 25 3.29 27.76 3.27
C GLY A 25 3.78 26.34 3.59
N ILE A 26 3.03 25.28 3.31
CA ILE A 26 3.43 23.89 3.62
C ILE A 26 4.69 23.47 2.86
N GLN A 27 4.91 23.97 1.64
CA GLN A 27 6.09 23.67 0.82
C GLN A 27 7.40 24.22 1.42
N GLU A 28 7.31 25.26 2.25
CA GLU A 28 8.47 25.84 2.91
C GLU A 28 9.14 24.86 3.87
N LEU A 29 8.39 23.87 4.37
CA LEU A 29 8.92 22.81 5.23
C LEU A 29 9.83 21.83 4.49
N LYS A 30 9.79 21.80 3.14
CA LYS A 30 10.62 20.90 2.29
C LYS A 30 10.60 19.45 2.77
N LEU A 31 9.41 18.96 3.15
CA LEU A 31 9.27 17.64 3.75
C LEU A 31 9.54 16.53 2.74
N PRO A 32 10.33 15.50 3.11
CA PRO A 32 10.46 14.27 2.35
C PRO A 32 9.16 13.46 2.43
N LEU A 33 9.15 12.29 1.77
CA LEU A 33 8.19 11.25 2.12
C LEU A 33 8.49 10.80 3.56
N ILE A 34 7.46 10.83 4.41
CA ILE A 34 7.58 10.46 5.83
C ILE A 34 6.71 9.25 6.08
N GLN A 35 7.24 8.31 6.85
CA GLN A 35 6.48 7.21 7.45
C GLN A 35 6.87 7.13 8.93
N ASP A 36 5.89 6.98 9.83
CA ASP A 36 6.15 6.70 11.24
C ASP A 36 6.35 5.20 11.49
N THR A 37 6.71 4.84 12.72
CA THR A 37 6.98 3.46 13.13
C THR A 37 5.94 2.92 14.11
N LEU A 38 4.75 3.51 14.13
CA LEU A 38 3.66 3.05 14.97
C LEU A 38 3.11 1.72 14.46
N THR A 39 2.44 0.96 15.31
CA THR A 39 1.77 -0.30 14.91
C THR A 39 0.74 -0.05 13.82
N ASN A 40 -0.06 1.02 13.97
CA ASN A 40 -0.92 1.55 12.91
C ASN A 40 -0.18 2.71 12.27
N TYR A 41 0.85 2.40 11.49
CA TYR A 41 1.74 3.39 10.89
C TYR A 41 0.97 4.39 10.01
N HIS A 42 1.58 5.57 9.87
CA HIS A 42 1.11 6.59 8.96
C HIS A 42 2.19 6.93 7.95
N TYR A 43 1.76 7.29 6.76
CA TYR A 43 2.63 7.82 5.72
C TYR A 43 2.12 9.17 5.23
N LEU A 44 3.05 10.05 4.87
CA LEU A 44 2.77 11.43 4.49
C LEU A 44 3.61 11.86 3.31
N ARG A 45 2.99 12.58 2.39
CA ARG A 45 3.68 13.28 1.32
C ARG A 45 3.02 14.63 1.07
N VAL A 46 3.84 15.70 0.94
CA VAL A 46 3.39 16.99 0.45
C VAL A 46 3.47 17.01 -1.08
N LEU A 47 2.37 17.36 -1.73
CA LEU A 47 2.26 17.45 -3.18
C LEU A 47 2.71 18.83 -3.68
N LYS A 48 3.03 18.93 -4.98
CA LYS A 48 3.48 20.19 -5.61
C LYS A 48 2.45 21.32 -5.53
N ASP A 49 1.18 21.01 -5.39
CA ASP A 49 0.06 21.94 -5.28
C ASP A 49 -0.33 22.28 -3.84
N ASN A 50 0.59 22.07 -2.89
CA ASN A 50 0.43 22.34 -1.46
C ASN A 50 -0.58 21.44 -0.73
N ARG A 51 -1.04 20.36 -1.32
CA ARG A 51 -1.86 19.34 -0.63
C ARG A 51 -0.97 18.38 0.14
N ILE A 52 -1.52 17.81 1.20
CA ILE A 52 -0.91 16.66 1.90
C ILE A 52 -1.73 15.42 1.57
N ILE A 53 -1.06 14.37 1.10
CA ILE A 53 -1.58 13.00 1.17
C ILE A 53 -1.12 12.41 2.50
N PHE A 54 -2.05 11.92 3.30
CA PHE A 54 -1.79 11.29 4.58
C PHE A 54 -2.63 10.02 4.71
N GLY A 55 -1.97 8.90 4.95
CA GLY A 55 -2.64 7.61 5.00
C GLY A 55 -2.07 6.68 6.05
N GLY A 56 -2.72 5.51 6.18
CA GLY A 56 -2.42 4.48 7.15
C GLY A 56 -3.69 3.95 7.81
N GLU A 57 -3.62 3.68 9.12
CA GLU A 57 -4.72 3.11 9.89
C GLU A 57 -5.20 1.75 9.33
N ASP A 58 -4.28 1.00 8.74
CA ASP A 58 -4.54 -0.26 8.05
C ASP A 58 -5.21 -1.28 8.96
N GLU A 59 -6.09 -2.10 8.38
CA GLU A 59 -6.74 -3.18 9.09
C GLU A 59 -7.07 -4.35 8.17
N ALA A 60 -7.26 -5.53 8.77
CA ALA A 60 -7.66 -6.72 8.02
C ALA A 60 -9.02 -6.50 7.32
N PHE A 61 -9.10 -6.87 6.05
CA PHE A 61 -10.32 -6.78 5.26
C PHE A 61 -11.28 -7.91 5.61
N GLY A 62 -12.46 -7.56 6.11
CA GLY A 62 -13.49 -8.49 6.55
C GLY A 62 -14.43 -9.02 5.45
N GLY A 63 -14.11 -8.78 4.17
CA GLY A 63 -14.93 -9.21 3.02
C GLY A 63 -15.87 -8.14 2.48
N GLU A 64 -16.17 -7.11 3.26
CA GLU A 64 -17.00 -5.97 2.88
C GLU A 64 -16.41 -4.67 3.43
N LEU A 65 -16.58 -3.58 2.69
CA LEU A 65 -16.18 -2.25 3.15
C LEU A 65 -17.27 -1.63 4.02
N ASP A 66 -16.93 -1.34 5.26
CA ASP A 66 -17.78 -0.61 6.21
C ASP A 66 -17.51 0.90 6.08
N TYR A 67 -18.46 1.61 5.46
CA TYR A 67 -18.33 3.05 5.24
C TYR A 67 -18.36 3.88 6.52
N ASP A 68 -19.09 3.45 7.56
CA ASP A 68 -19.12 4.15 8.84
C ASP A 68 -17.79 4.01 9.56
N LYS A 69 -17.18 2.84 9.47
CA LYS A 69 -15.83 2.59 9.97
C LYS A 69 -14.78 3.38 9.20
N ALA A 70 -14.89 3.42 7.88
CA ALA A 70 -14.02 4.23 7.03
C ALA A 70 -14.07 5.72 7.41
N ASN A 71 -15.25 6.28 7.65
CA ASN A 71 -15.40 7.66 8.09
C ASN A 71 -14.70 7.93 9.44
N LYS A 72 -14.79 7.01 10.40
CA LYS A 72 -14.06 7.11 11.67
C LYS A 72 -12.54 7.10 11.46
N LYS A 73 -12.05 6.28 10.53
CA LYS A 73 -10.62 6.23 10.15
C LYS A 73 -10.15 7.53 9.52
N TYR A 74 -10.93 8.12 8.61
CA TYR A 74 -10.59 9.43 8.03
C TYR A 74 -10.53 10.54 9.09
N LEU A 75 -11.45 10.55 10.05
CA LEU A 75 -11.41 11.50 11.16
C LEU A 75 -10.20 11.26 12.09
N SER A 76 -9.81 10.01 12.32
CA SER A 76 -8.60 9.66 13.06
C SER A 76 -7.35 10.19 12.34
N LEU A 77 -7.24 9.94 11.04
CA LEU A 77 -6.16 10.46 10.20
C LEU A 77 -6.10 12.00 10.28
N LEU A 78 -7.23 12.69 10.10
CA LEU A 78 -7.29 14.15 10.22
C LEU A 78 -6.76 14.64 11.58
N LYS A 79 -7.20 14.02 12.66
CA LYS A 79 -6.76 14.37 14.02
C LYS A 79 -5.25 14.15 14.20
N ASN A 80 -4.71 13.05 13.68
CA ASN A 80 -3.29 12.76 13.77
C ASN A 80 -2.45 13.72 12.91
N LEU A 81 -2.92 14.04 11.71
CA LEU A 81 -2.26 15.01 10.83
C LEU A 81 -2.20 16.40 11.48
N LYS A 82 -3.28 16.87 12.10
CA LYS A 82 -3.32 18.14 12.82
C LYS A 82 -2.32 18.19 13.98
N LYS A 83 -2.18 17.08 14.72
CA LYS A 83 -1.17 16.97 15.79
C LYS A 83 0.27 17.01 15.27
N MET A 84 0.53 16.48 14.07
CA MET A 84 1.86 16.51 13.45
C MET A 84 2.23 17.93 13.00
N PHE A 85 1.25 18.73 12.62
CA PHE A 85 1.46 20.09 12.10
C PHE A 85 0.63 21.14 12.86
N PRO A 86 0.92 21.39 14.14
CA PRO A 86 0.11 22.30 14.96
C PRO A 86 0.09 23.75 14.40
N CYS A 87 1.15 24.19 13.72
CA CYS A 87 1.19 25.53 13.09
C CYS A 87 0.23 25.67 11.88
N PHE A 88 -0.29 24.57 11.38
CA PHE A 88 -1.24 24.53 10.27
C PHE A 88 -2.59 23.94 10.65
N GLU A 89 -2.84 23.65 11.94
CA GLU A 89 -4.03 22.93 12.40
C GLU A 89 -5.34 23.50 11.86
N ASP A 90 -5.50 24.82 11.90
CA ASP A 90 -6.70 25.52 11.43
C ASP A 90 -6.86 25.53 9.91
N LYS A 91 -5.79 25.23 9.17
CA LYS A 91 -5.76 25.18 7.70
C LYS A 91 -5.91 23.76 7.15
N ILE A 92 -5.77 22.74 8.00
CA ILE A 92 -5.86 21.35 7.58
C ILE A 92 -7.33 20.94 7.51
N GLU A 93 -7.84 20.82 6.29
CA GLU A 93 -9.19 20.33 5.99
C GLU A 93 -9.08 19.21 4.94
N ILE A 94 -9.94 18.19 5.07
CA ILE A 94 -10.03 17.11 4.07
C ILE A 94 -10.73 17.65 2.82
N GLU A 95 -10.14 17.36 1.65
CA GLU A 95 -10.78 17.58 0.34
C GLU A 95 -11.23 16.25 -0.24
N TYR A 96 -10.40 15.21 -0.14
CA TYR A 96 -10.74 13.87 -0.59
C TYR A 96 -10.39 12.84 0.50
N SER A 97 -11.20 11.79 0.55
CA SER A 97 -10.93 10.62 1.37
C SER A 97 -11.26 9.35 0.58
N PHE A 98 -10.42 8.35 0.69
CA PHE A 98 -10.63 7.07 0.02
C PHE A 98 -9.90 5.96 0.78
N CYS A 99 -10.31 4.74 0.52
CA CYS A 99 -9.60 3.56 1.00
C CYS A 99 -9.26 2.65 -0.18
N GLY A 100 -8.26 1.81 0.00
CA GLY A 100 -7.82 0.85 -1.00
C GLY A 100 -7.55 -0.50 -0.37
N LEU A 101 -7.90 -1.56 -1.09
CA LEU A 101 -7.54 -2.91 -0.71
C LEU A 101 -6.14 -3.24 -1.24
N PHE A 102 -5.36 -3.93 -0.43
CA PHE A 102 -4.10 -4.49 -0.86
C PHE A 102 -3.91 -5.89 -0.27
N ALA A 103 -3.14 -6.71 -0.95
CA ALA A 103 -2.82 -8.05 -0.50
C ALA A 103 -1.37 -8.12 -0.06
N SER A 104 -1.13 -8.78 1.05
CA SER A 104 0.18 -9.05 1.60
C SER A 104 0.40 -10.55 1.78
N THR A 105 1.64 -10.96 1.95
CA THR A 105 2.04 -12.30 2.36
C THR A 105 2.74 -12.24 3.71
N THR A 106 2.85 -13.37 4.38
CA THR A 106 3.50 -13.46 5.71
C THR A 106 4.96 -12.99 5.73
N ASN A 107 5.65 -13.08 4.58
CA ASN A 107 7.05 -12.64 4.45
C ASN A 107 7.19 -11.29 3.76
N ASN A 108 6.09 -10.60 3.46
CA ASN A 108 6.03 -9.31 2.75
C ASN A 108 6.66 -9.30 1.35
N LEU A 109 6.91 -10.47 0.76
CA LEU A 109 7.33 -10.60 -0.64
C LEU A 109 6.12 -10.91 -1.51
N GLY A 110 6.07 -10.37 -2.71
CA GLY A 110 5.03 -10.67 -3.70
C GLY A 110 4.99 -12.16 -4.05
N ILE A 111 3.89 -12.61 -4.66
CA ILE A 111 3.77 -13.92 -5.27
C ILE A 111 3.98 -13.74 -6.76
N ILE A 112 5.14 -14.17 -7.26
CA ILE A 112 5.56 -13.95 -8.64
C ILE A 112 6.10 -15.27 -9.21
N GLY A 113 5.56 -15.68 -10.35
CA GLY A 113 6.00 -16.91 -10.99
C GLY A 113 4.90 -17.63 -11.76
N LYS A 114 5.23 -18.82 -12.26
CA LYS A 114 4.28 -19.66 -12.98
C LYS A 114 3.27 -20.27 -12.02
N SER A 115 2.00 -20.19 -12.38
CA SER A 115 0.94 -20.89 -11.64
C SER A 115 1.03 -22.40 -11.87
N GLY A 116 0.22 -23.19 -11.13
CA GLY A 116 0.04 -24.62 -11.41
C GLY A 116 -0.71 -24.92 -12.72
N ARG A 117 -1.11 -23.90 -13.49
CA ARG A 117 -1.83 -24.02 -14.77
C ARG A 117 -0.94 -23.55 -15.92
N ASP A 118 -1.12 -24.17 -17.09
CA ASP A 118 -0.38 -23.75 -18.29
C ASP A 118 -0.72 -22.32 -18.70
N ASN A 119 0.30 -21.60 -19.11
CA ASN A 119 0.23 -20.23 -19.62
C ASN A 119 -0.36 -19.18 -18.65
N ILE A 120 -0.40 -19.48 -17.35
CA ILE A 120 -0.82 -18.52 -16.32
C ILE A 120 0.38 -18.21 -15.43
N TYR A 121 0.67 -16.91 -15.29
CA TYR A 121 1.70 -16.39 -14.42
C TYR A 121 1.08 -15.43 -13.42
N TYR A 122 1.59 -15.42 -12.21
CA TYR A 122 1.12 -14.57 -11.13
C TYR A 122 2.10 -13.43 -10.89
N PHE A 123 1.54 -12.28 -10.57
CA PHE A 123 2.21 -11.13 -9.99
C PHE A 123 1.23 -10.53 -8.97
N LEU A 124 1.26 -11.02 -7.74
CA LEU A 124 0.24 -10.78 -6.72
C LEU A 124 0.86 -10.36 -5.38
N SER A 125 0.04 -9.81 -4.51
CA SER A 125 0.34 -9.62 -3.08
C SER A 125 1.61 -8.82 -2.81
N CYS A 126 1.83 -7.76 -3.58
CA CYS A 126 3.02 -6.93 -3.44
C CYS A 126 3.01 -6.03 -2.18
N GLY A 127 1.92 -6.03 -1.42
CA GLY A 127 1.78 -5.25 -0.19
C GLY A 127 2.09 -3.77 -0.40
N ALA A 128 2.67 -3.13 0.60
CA ALA A 128 3.12 -1.74 0.52
C ALA A 128 4.37 -1.54 -0.36
N ASN A 129 5.07 -2.62 -0.73
CA ASN A 129 6.33 -2.59 -1.48
C ASN A 129 6.15 -2.85 -2.99
N GLY A 130 4.96 -2.56 -3.55
CA GLY A 130 4.61 -2.89 -4.92
C GLY A 130 5.60 -2.43 -5.97
N ILE A 131 6.14 -1.21 -5.84
CA ILE A 131 7.11 -0.66 -6.80
C ILE A 131 8.41 -1.49 -6.80
N ILE A 132 8.97 -1.78 -5.61
CA ILE A 132 10.20 -2.58 -5.49
C ILE A 132 9.98 -4.00 -5.97
N ASN A 133 8.88 -4.63 -5.55
CA ASN A 133 8.50 -5.96 -6.02
C ASN A 133 8.32 -6.02 -7.54
N THR A 134 7.89 -4.91 -8.18
CA THR A 134 7.77 -4.84 -9.64
C THR A 134 9.12 -4.99 -10.33
N PHE A 135 10.16 -4.33 -9.86
CA PHE A 135 11.49 -4.47 -10.46
C PHE A 135 12.00 -5.92 -10.37
N CYS A 136 11.96 -6.52 -9.19
CA CYS A 136 12.34 -7.94 -9.04
C CYS A 136 11.44 -8.88 -9.87
N GLY A 137 10.14 -8.59 -9.89
CA GLY A 137 9.16 -9.42 -10.57
C GLY A 137 9.28 -9.43 -12.08
N VAL A 138 9.64 -8.29 -12.68
CA VAL A 138 9.90 -8.21 -14.13
C VAL A 138 11.05 -9.12 -14.51
N ASP A 139 12.17 -9.08 -13.79
CA ASP A 139 13.33 -9.93 -14.07
C ASP A 139 12.98 -11.42 -13.93
N ILE A 140 12.27 -11.81 -12.86
CA ILE A 140 11.81 -13.18 -12.67
C ILE A 140 10.93 -13.64 -13.83
N LEU A 141 9.94 -12.83 -14.23
CA LEU A 141 9.03 -13.21 -15.31
C LEU A 141 9.72 -13.28 -16.68
N LEU A 142 10.63 -12.37 -16.98
CA LEU A 142 11.39 -12.39 -18.23
C LEU A 142 12.27 -13.64 -18.33
N ASP A 143 12.91 -14.06 -17.24
CA ASP A 143 13.70 -15.27 -17.21
C ASP A 143 12.80 -16.50 -17.39
N LEU A 144 11.65 -16.57 -16.69
CA LEU A 144 10.68 -17.65 -16.85
C LEU A 144 10.14 -17.75 -18.30
N PHE A 145 9.80 -16.63 -18.94
CA PHE A 145 9.34 -16.60 -20.33
C PHE A 145 10.44 -17.03 -21.31
N SER A 146 11.69 -16.81 -20.95
CA SER A 146 12.86 -17.21 -21.74
C SER A 146 13.38 -18.60 -21.39
N SER A 147 12.67 -19.36 -20.54
CA SER A 147 13.08 -20.67 -20.03
C SER A 147 14.45 -20.65 -19.34
N LYS A 148 14.78 -19.54 -18.69
CA LYS A 148 15.98 -19.36 -17.87
C LYS A 148 15.64 -19.53 -16.40
N SER A 149 16.63 -19.96 -15.62
CA SER A 149 16.52 -19.98 -14.16
C SER A 149 16.77 -18.59 -13.59
N ASN A 150 16.03 -18.23 -12.52
CA ASN A 150 16.25 -17.02 -11.76
C ASN A 150 16.47 -17.39 -10.28
N GLU A 151 17.55 -16.90 -9.67
CA GLU A 151 17.90 -17.25 -8.30
C GLU A 151 16.90 -16.75 -7.25
N PHE A 152 16.13 -15.69 -7.55
CA PHE A 152 15.12 -15.12 -6.68
C PHE A 152 13.76 -15.83 -6.78
N GLU A 153 13.51 -16.62 -7.82
CA GLU A 153 12.22 -17.31 -8.05
C GLU A 153 11.75 -18.07 -6.81
N LYS A 154 12.66 -18.77 -6.13
CA LYS A 154 12.35 -19.57 -4.92
C LYS A 154 11.72 -18.75 -3.78
N TYR A 155 11.98 -17.45 -3.70
CA TYR A 155 11.42 -16.56 -2.66
C TYR A 155 10.05 -16.00 -3.01
N PHE A 156 9.74 -15.92 -4.30
CA PHE A 156 8.52 -15.33 -4.82
C PHE A 156 7.54 -16.36 -5.39
N SER A 157 7.98 -17.58 -5.63
CA SER A 157 7.18 -18.64 -6.26
C SER A 157 5.83 -18.85 -5.55
N PRO A 158 4.73 -19.03 -6.29
CA PRO A 158 3.44 -19.46 -5.73
C PRO A 158 3.48 -20.87 -5.13
N GLN A 159 4.56 -21.63 -5.38
CA GLN A 159 4.76 -23.01 -4.89
C GLN A 159 5.70 -23.08 -3.68
N ARG A 160 6.07 -21.94 -3.10
CA ARG A 160 6.92 -21.85 -1.90
C ARG A 160 6.21 -22.31 -0.61
#